data_2ccd84c5adbfa49d8cdaba50cf3cb6c6
#
_entry.id   2ccd84c5adbfa49d8cdaba50cf3cb6c6
#
_cell.length_a   1.000
_cell.length_b   1.000
_cell.length_c   1.000
_cell.angle_alpha   90.00
_cell.angle_beta   90.00
_cell.angle_gamma   90.00
#
_symmetry.space_group_name_H-M   'P 1'
#
loop_
_entity.id
_entity.type
_entity.pdbx_description
1 polymer ?
#
loop_
_entity_poly.entity_id
_entity_poly.type
_entity_poly.pdbx_seq_one_letter_code
_entity_poly.pdbx_strand_id
1 'polypeptide(L)'
;TWLNLIEEWKRDRHMLPMGLMEDNSVMINPEADFVLYENLRVLTQVPSNERSQGDSLTEGIEYQGNAEILPQGHILISTDNPYFLECVLQELTYLNLQDEIVVISEMDPLKEIGNRKGISWIQGCSYAKESMKEARASEAKVAFVDHLHDGLTLIAVLELEQSTSGSIFTVASYREEDFDQQLIKAGCDFCISADELTAPLLAQTAAHPGTAVMIERIISGEPPSELIFSRQLNPK
;
A
#
# COMPACT_ATOMS: atom_id res chain seq x y z
N THR A 1 -3.59 -26.85 -11.13
CA THR A 1 -2.26 -26.55 -10.55
C THR A 1 -1.83 -25.12 -10.88
N TRP A 2 -0.81 -24.65 -10.20
CA TRP A 2 -0.22 -23.32 -10.45
C TRP A 2 0.24 -23.15 -11.91
N LEU A 3 0.92 -24.15 -12.46
CA LEU A 3 1.37 -24.10 -13.84
C LEU A 3 0.21 -23.95 -14.83
N ASN A 4 -0.88 -24.67 -14.63
CA ASN A 4 -2.07 -24.58 -15.49
C ASN A 4 -2.68 -23.17 -15.44
N LEU A 5 -2.71 -22.55 -14.25
CA LEU A 5 -3.18 -21.18 -14.08
C LEU A 5 -2.33 -20.18 -14.85
N ILE A 6 -0.98 -20.29 -14.77
CA ILE A 6 -0.05 -19.44 -15.51
C ILE A 6 -0.30 -19.55 -17.02
N GLU A 7 -0.42 -20.77 -17.54
CA GLU A 7 -0.62 -21.01 -18.98
C GLU A 7 -1.97 -20.46 -19.47
N GLU A 8 -3.04 -20.65 -18.68
CA GLU A 8 -4.38 -20.13 -18.97
C GLU A 8 -4.39 -18.60 -18.99
N TRP A 9 -3.86 -17.98 -17.93
CA TRP A 9 -3.92 -16.52 -17.78
C TRP A 9 -3.00 -15.79 -18.76
N LYS A 10 -1.83 -16.33 -19.03
CA LYS A 10 -0.92 -15.77 -20.05
C LYS A 10 -1.54 -15.78 -21.45
N ARG A 11 -2.33 -16.80 -21.78
CA ARG A 11 -2.99 -16.95 -23.08
C ARG A 11 -4.20 -16.03 -23.21
N ASP A 12 -5.06 -16.02 -22.21
CA ASP A 12 -6.41 -15.46 -22.34
C ASP A 12 -6.53 -14.03 -21.81
N ARG A 13 -5.63 -13.59 -20.93
CA ARG A 13 -5.80 -12.34 -20.20
C ARG A 13 -4.60 -11.39 -20.23
N HIS A 14 -3.51 -11.75 -20.86
CA HIS A 14 -2.26 -10.97 -20.88
C HIS A 14 -1.77 -10.57 -19.47
N MET A 15 -2.18 -11.29 -18.43
CA MET A 15 -1.79 -11.10 -17.05
C MET A 15 -0.77 -12.14 -16.64
N LEU A 16 0.24 -11.74 -15.87
CA LEU A 16 1.25 -12.65 -15.35
C LEU A 16 0.95 -12.94 -13.86
N PRO A 17 0.51 -14.17 -13.52
CA PRO A 17 0.42 -14.57 -12.13
C PRO A 17 1.81 -14.60 -11.50
N MET A 18 1.99 -13.92 -10.36
CA MET A 18 3.27 -13.82 -9.66
C MET A 18 3.32 -14.67 -8.40
N GLY A 19 2.18 -14.90 -7.77
CA GLY A 19 2.11 -15.62 -6.50
C GLY A 19 0.70 -15.86 -6.02
N LEU A 20 0.62 -16.46 -4.86
CA LEU A 20 -0.62 -16.78 -4.15
C LEU A 20 -0.62 -16.09 -2.79
N MET A 21 -1.78 -15.69 -2.34
CA MET A 21 -1.99 -15.12 -1.01
C MET A 21 -3.12 -15.87 -0.32
N GLU A 22 -2.88 -16.26 0.92
CA GLU A 22 -3.86 -16.86 1.83
C GLU A 22 -3.79 -16.08 3.14
N ASP A 23 -4.90 -15.49 3.56
CA ASP A 23 -4.93 -14.55 4.69
C ASP A 23 -3.82 -13.48 4.55
N ASN A 24 -2.87 -13.43 5.49
CA ASN A 24 -1.72 -12.53 5.46
C ASN A 24 -0.41 -13.20 4.99
N SER A 25 -0.48 -14.42 4.48
CA SER A 25 0.69 -15.16 3.99
C SER A 25 0.78 -15.06 2.47
N VAL A 26 1.96 -14.68 1.97
CA VAL A 26 2.23 -14.55 0.53
C VAL A 26 3.24 -15.58 0.09
N MET A 27 2.90 -16.36 -0.93
CA MET A 27 3.78 -17.32 -1.59
C MET A 27 4.09 -16.80 -3.01
N ILE A 28 5.29 -16.31 -3.22
CA ILE A 28 5.74 -15.86 -4.54
C ILE A 28 6.24 -17.06 -5.34
N ASN A 29 5.81 -17.14 -6.60
CA ASN A 29 6.19 -18.17 -7.55
C ASN A 29 6.08 -19.61 -6.96
N PRO A 30 4.87 -20.08 -6.60
CA PRO A 30 4.65 -21.44 -6.09
C PRO A 30 5.24 -22.50 -7.01
N GLU A 31 5.49 -23.70 -6.47
CA GLU A 31 5.93 -24.81 -7.28
C GLU A 31 4.88 -25.16 -8.38
N ALA A 32 5.35 -25.61 -9.53
CA ALA A 32 4.52 -25.80 -10.72
C ALA A 32 3.32 -26.76 -10.49
N ASP A 33 3.48 -27.74 -9.61
CA ASP A 33 2.49 -28.75 -9.23
C ASP A 33 1.64 -28.35 -8.01
N PHE A 34 1.87 -27.15 -7.42
CA PHE A 34 1.07 -26.66 -6.30
C PHE A 34 -0.41 -26.72 -6.63
N VAL A 35 -1.19 -27.37 -5.79
CA VAL A 35 -2.64 -27.57 -5.99
C VAL A 35 -3.39 -26.34 -5.47
N LEU A 36 -4.13 -25.69 -6.36
CA LEU A 36 -4.96 -24.54 -6.02
C LEU A 36 -6.25 -25.02 -5.31
N TYR A 37 -6.64 -24.31 -4.25
CA TYR A 37 -7.85 -24.58 -3.48
C TYR A 37 -8.66 -23.29 -3.25
N GLU A 38 -9.86 -23.44 -2.68
CA GLU A 38 -10.74 -22.30 -2.38
C GLU A 38 -10.09 -21.35 -1.37
N ASN A 39 -10.42 -20.07 -1.46
CA ASN A 39 -9.91 -18.95 -0.65
C ASN A 39 -8.50 -18.45 -0.98
N LEU A 40 -7.77 -19.06 -1.91
CA LEU A 40 -6.53 -18.47 -2.40
C LEU A 40 -6.81 -17.24 -3.27
N ARG A 41 -5.99 -16.21 -3.10
CA ARG A 41 -5.96 -15.03 -3.99
C ARG A 41 -4.71 -15.12 -4.85
N VAL A 42 -4.83 -14.73 -6.12
CA VAL A 42 -3.69 -14.67 -7.04
C VAL A 42 -3.16 -13.25 -7.08
N LEU A 43 -1.87 -13.11 -6.86
CA LEU A 43 -1.16 -11.87 -7.13
C LEU A 43 -0.80 -11.83 -8.61
N THR A 44 -1.22 -10.79 -9.31
CA THR A 44 -1.01 -10.64 -10.75
C THR A 44 -0.37 -9.33 -11.09
N GLN A 45 0.48 -9.37 -12.09
CA GLN A 45 1.08 -8.21 -12.72
C GLN A 45 0.27 -7.82 -13.96
N VAL A 46 -0.08 -6.53 -14.08
CA VAL A 46 -0.84 -5.97 -15.20
C VAL A 46 -0.16 -4.71 -15.72
N PRO A 47 0.05 -4.55 -17.03
CA PRO A 47 0.62 -3.33 -17.59
C PRO A 47 -0.22 -2.09 -17.27
N SER A 48 0.41 -0.99 -16.88
CA SER A 48 -0.26 0.24 -16.47
C SER A 48 -1.06 0.92 -17.60
N ASN A 49 -0.66 0.71 -18.87
CA ASN A 49 -1.35 1.25 -20.04
C ASN A 49 -2.74 0.62 -20.28
N GLU A 50 -3.02 -0.53 -19.74
CA GLU A 50 -4.36 -1.13 -19.79
C GLU A 50 -5.34 -0.47 -18.81
N ARG A 51 -4.83 0.29 -17.85
CA ARG A 51 -5.66 1.04 -16.89
C ARG A 51 -6.37 2.25 -17.51
N SER A 52 -5.82 2.85 -18.57
CA SER A 52 -6.44 3.98 -19.28
C SER A 52 -7.65 3.58 -20.15
N GLN A 53 -7.87 2.28 -20.34
CA GLN A 53 -9.06 1.71 -20.98
C GLN A 53 -10.01 1.10 -19.94
N GLY A 54 -9.96 1.60 -18.74
CA GLY A 54 -10.43 1.08 -17.46
C GLY A 54 -11.90 0.69 -17.30
N ASP A 55 -12.71 0.76 -18.33
CA ASP A 55 -14.07 0.23 -18.26
C ASP A 55 -14.19 -1.20 -18.82
N SER A 56 -13.19 -1.71 -19.53
CA SER A 56 -13.30 -3.02 -20.19
C SER A 56 -12.75 -4.20 -19.38
N LEU A 57 -11.90 -3.98 -18.39
CA LEU A 57 -11.39 -5.05 -17.52
C LEU A 57 -12.39 -5.48 -16.44
N THR A 58 -13.40 -4.65 -16.19
CA THR A 58 -14.47 -4.94 -15.22
C THR A 58 -15.69 -5.61 -15.82
N GLU A 59 -15.95 -5.48 -17.12
CA GLU A 59 -17.16 -6.03 -17.77
C GLU A 59 -17.17 -7.55 -17.98
N GLY A 60 -16.06 -8.25 -17.79
CA GLY A 60 -15.99 -9.71 -17.95
C GLY A 60 -15.80 -10.48 -16.63
N ILE A 61 -15.75 -9.82 -15.50
CA ILE A 61 -15.37 -10.41 -14.23
C ILE A 61 -16.42 -10.02 -13.21
N GLU A 62 -17.48 -10.84 -13.12
CA GLU A 62 -18.33 -10.79 -11.93
C GLU A 62 -17.44 -10.99 -10.69
N TYR A 63 -17.23 -9.91 -9.98
CA TYR A 63 -16.55 -9.88 -8.71
C TYR A 63 -17.51 -10.47 -7.65
N GLN A 64 -17.62 -11.80 -7.62
CA GLN A 64 -18.33 -12.54 -6.57
C GLN A 64 -17.34 -13.03 -5.52
N GLY A 65 -16.52 -12.19 -5.03
CA GLY A 65 -15.76 -12.44 -3.83
C GLY A 65 -15.99 -11.30 -2.89
N ASN A 66 -16.14 -11.57 -1.61
CA ASN A 66 -15.92 -10.57 -0.59
C ASN A 66 -14.49 -10.08 -0.78
N ALA A 67 -14.28 -9.12 -1.71
CA ALA A 67 -13.24 -8.16 -1.45
C ALA A 67 -13.57 -7.71 -0.03
N GLU A 68 -12.68 -7.83 0.90
CA GLU A 68 -12.71 -6.91 2.01
C GLU A 68 -12.73 -5.55 1.32
N ILE A 69 -13.94 -5.02 1.20
CA ILE A 69 -14.16 -3.65 0.77
C ILE A 69 -13.36 -2.90 1.80
N LEU A 70 -12.20 -2.36 1.39
CA LEU A 70 -11.48 -1.44 2.25
C LEU A 70 -12.56 -0.51 2.79
N PRO A 71 -12.67 -0.36 4.10
CA PRO A 71 -13.76 0.40 4.69
C PRO A 71 -13.88 1.71 3.93
N GLN A 72 -15.09 2.13 3.60
CA GLN A 72 -15.29 3.43 2.96
C GLN A 72 -14.73 4.48 3.89
N GLY A 73 -13.86 5.33 3.40
CA GLY A 73 -13.24 6.35 4.22
C GLY A 73 -12.14 7.07 3.46
N HIS A 74 -11.57 8.07 4.09
CA HIS A 74 -10.45 8.82 3.55
C HIS A 74 -9.10 8.14 3.84
N ILE A 75 -8.06 8.61 3.17
CA ILE A 75 -6.66 8.26 3.46
C ILE A 75 -6.12 9.28 4.45
N LEU A 76 -5.66 8.84 5.61
CA LEU A 76 -5.05 9.70 6.62
C LEU A 76 -3.52 9.62 6.50
N ILE A 77 -2.84 10.77 6.51
CA ILE A 77 -1.38 10.85 6.53
C ILE A 77 -0.95 11.66 7.75
N SER A 78 -0.20 11.06 8.65
CA SER A 78 0.36 11.67 9.85
C SER A 78 1.88 11.75 9.68
N THR A 79 2.42 12.97 9.48
CA THR A 79 3.84 13.11 9.17
C THR A 79 4.41 14.49 9.50
N ASP A 80 5.70 14.53 9.85
CA ASP A 80 6.54 15.73 9.91
C ASP A 80 7.68 15.69 8.86
N ASN A 81 7.62 14.72 7.94
CA ASN A 81 8.62 14.48 6.91
C ASN A 81 8.10 14.96 5.54
N PRO A 82 8.56 16.11 5.04
CA PRO A 82 8.08 16.66 3.78
C PRO A 82 8.41 15.79 2.57
N TYR A 83 9.55 15.11 2.59
CA TYR A 83 9.94 14.21 1.50
C TYR A 83 9.03 12.99 1.41
N PHE A 84 8.74 12.36 2.54
CA PHE A 84 7.78 11.25 2.60
C PHE A 84 6.41 11.69 2.07
N LEU A 85 5.92 12.85 2.54
CA LEU A 85 4.63 13.37 2.11
C LEU A 85 4.58 13.58 0.60
N GLU A 86 5.61 14.21 0.02
CA GLU A 86 5.67 14.45 -1.42
C GLU A 86 5.63 13.14 -2.21
N CYS A 87 6.46 12.16 -1.84
CA CYS A 87 6.52 10.86 -2.49
C CYS A 87 5.17 10.13 -2.43
N VAL A 88 4.55 10.05 -1.24
CA VAL A 88 3.25 9.39 -1.08
C VAL A 88 2.16 10.08 -1.89
N LEU A 89 2.07 11.40 -1.85
CA LEU A 89 1.08 12.15 -2.62
C LEU A 89 1.28 12.00 -4.14
N GLN A 90 2.52 11.88 -4.59
CA GLN A 90 2.83 11.63 -5.99
C GLN A 90 2.37 10.23 -6.41
N GLU A 91 2.69 9.19 -5.65
CA GLU A 91 2.26 7.81 -5.94
C GLU A 91 0.74 7.66 -5.88
N LEU A 92 0.06 8.25 -4.88
CA LEU A 92 -1.40 8.24 -4.81
C LEU A 92 -2.04 8.92 -6.03
N THR A 93 -1.39 9.94 -6.58
CA THR A 93 -1.82 10.61 -7.81
C THR A 93 -1.66 9.70 -9.03
N TYR A 94 -0.55 8.99 -9.17
CA TYR A 94 -0.34 8.02 -10.26
C TYR A 94 -1.34 6.86 -10.18
N LEU A 95 -1.65 6.41 -8.98
CA LEU A 95 -2.66 5.37 -8.77
C LEU A 95 -4.09 5.84 -9.06
N ASN A 96 -4.28 7.15 -9.36
CA ASN A 96 -5.57 7.77 -9.68
C ASN A 96 -6.67 7.46 -8.65
N LEU A 97 -6.30 7.43 -7.37
CA LEU A 97 -7.25 7.22 -6.29
C LEU A 97 -8.14 8.46 -6.16
N GLN A 98 -9.45 8.24 -6.08
CA GLN A 98 -10.46 9.31 -5.93
C GLN A 98 -10.81 9.58 -4.46
N ASP A 99 -10.05 9.01 -3.55
CA ASP A 99 -10.29 9.14 -2.12
C ASP A 99 -9.91 10.53 -1.61
N GLU A 100 -10.64 11.03 -0.62
CA GLU A 100 -10.22 12.20 0.14
C GLU A 100 -8.92 11.87 0.88
N ILE A 101 -7.94 12.77 0.84
CA ILE A 101 -6.70 12.65 1.58
C ILE A 101 -6.70 13.71 2.68
N VAL A 102 -6.50 13.27 3.91
CA VAL A 102 -6.37 14.16 5.08
C VAL A 102 -4.96 14.07 5.63
N VAL A 103 -4.26 15.19 5.68
CA VAL A 103 -2.89 15.29 6.20
C VAL A 103 -2.90 15.98 7.56
N ILE A 104 -2.27 15.37 8.56
CA ILE A 104 -1.98 16.00 9.86
C ILE A 104 -0.49 16.28 9.90
N SER A 105 -0.11 17.56 10.04
CA SER A 105 1.28 17.96 10.14
C SER A 105 1.43 19.36 10.73
N GLU A 106 2.56 19.62 11.39
CA GLU A 106 2.98 20.96 11.81
C GLU A 106 3.60 21.79 10.68
N MET A 107 3.89 21.15 9.54
CA MET A 107 4.47 21.82 8.37
C MET A 107 3.52 22.86 7.75
N ASP A 108 4.06 23.75 6.94
CA ASP A 108 3.29 24.77 6.23
C ASP A 108 2.64 24.17 4.96
N PRO A 109 1.30 24.02 4.91
CA PRO A 109 0.62 23.41 3.78
C PRO A 109 0.87 24.12 2.44
N LEU A 110 1.05 25.43 2.46
CA LEU A 110 1.29 26.19 1.22
C LEU A 110 2.64 25.85 0.59
N LYS A 111 3.63 25.47 1.40
CA LYS A 111 4.93 25.02 0.91
C LYS A 111 4.89 23.57 0.43
N GLU A 112 4.23 22.71 1.19
CA GLU A 112 4.29 21.26 0.97
C GLU A 112 3.31 20.77 -0.13
N ILE A 113 2.10 21.29 -0.14
CA ILE A 113 1.06 20.83 -1.10
C ILE A 113 0.63 21.88 -2.11
N GLY A 114 0.91 23.18 -1.85
CA GLY A 114 0.48 24.27 -2.71
C GLY A 114 -1.04 24.26 -2.94
N ASN A 115 -1.45 24.24 -4.22
CA ASN A 115 -2.86 24.26 -4.64
C ASN A 115 -3.39 22.87 -5.05
N ARG A 116 -2.84 21.76 -4.55
CA ARG A 116 -3.33 20.42 -4.87
C ARG A 116 -4.77 20.25 -4.38
N LYS A 117 -5.66 19.83 -5.28
CA LYS A 117 -7.08 19.59 -4.96
C LYS A 117 -7.26 18.21 -4.32
N GLY A 118 -8.29 18.07 -3.47
CA GLY A 118 -8.63 16.78 -2.85
C GLY A 118 -7.81 16.44 -1.61
N ILE A 119 -6.99 17.38 -1.12
CA ILE A 119 -6.21 17.23 0.10
C ILE A 119 -6.73 18.20 1.15
N SER A 120 -7.14 17.69 2.29
CA SER A 120 -7.49 18.43 3.50
C SER A 120 -6.30 18.46 4.44
N TRP A 121 -5.98 19.62 5.02
CA TRP A 121 -4.83 19.77 5.89
C TRP A 121 -5.25 20.20 7.29
N ILE A 122 -4.83 19.44 8.27
CA ILE A 122 -4.95 19.76 9.70
C ILE A 122 -3.57 20.22 10.18
N GLN A 123 -3.43 21.50 10.41
CA GLN A 123 -2.18 22.07 10.92
C GLN A 123 -2.09 21.87 12.42
N GLY A 124 -1.28 20.94 12.86
CA GLY A 124 -1.13 20.61 14.28
C GLY A 124 -0.20 19.44 14.51
N CYS A 125 0.00 19.15 15.79
CA CYS A 125 0.80 18.02 16.21
C CYS A 125 0.17 16.71 15.74
N SER A 126 0.90 15.98 14.90
CA SER A 126 0.43 14.78 14.21
C SER A 126 0.21 13.57 15.13
N TYR A 127 0.58 13.67 16.40
CA TYR A 127 0.36 12.68 17.45
C TYR A 127 -0.51 13.21 18.58
N ALA A 128 -1.25 14.32 18.36
CA ALA A 128 -2.17 14.86 19.37
C ALA A 128 -3.60 14.37 19.11
N LYS A 129 -4.28 14.02 20.18
CA LYS A 129 -5.68 13.54 20.14
C LYS A 129 -6.64 14.52 19.45
N GLU A 130 -6.43 15.81 19.67
CA GLU A 130 -7.23 16.87 19.06
C GLU A 130 -7.10 16.86 17.54
N SER A 131 -5.87 16.72 17.03
CA SER A 131 -5.60 16.63 15.60
C SER A 131 -6.20 15.38 14.98
N MET A 132 -6.10 14.23 15.65
CA MET A 132 -6.73 12.97 15.20
C MET A 132 -8.26 13.10 15.13
N LYS A 133 -8.86 13.76 16.10
CA LYS A 133 -10.31 14.01 16.12
C LYS A 133 -10.73 14.96 15.00
N GLU A 134 -10.00 16.04 14.78
CA GLU A 134 -10.27 16.99 13.69
C GLU A 134 -10.13 16.34 12.33
N ALA A 135 -9.14 15.45 12.17
CA ALA A 135 -8.91 14.65 10.98
C ALA A 135 -9.93 13.52 10.79
N ARG A 136 -10.88 13.34 11.70
CA ARG A 136 -11.86 12.23 11.64
C ARG A 136 -11.17 10.86 11.50
N ALA A 137 -10.10 10.64 12.27
CA ALA A 137 -9.28 9.44 12.14
C ALA A 137 -10.09 8.13 12.19
N SER A 138 -11.17 8.06 12.99
CA SER A 138 -12.05 6.89 13.06
C SER A 138 -12.87 6.61 11.79
N GLU A 139 -12.90 7.56 10.83
CA GLU A 139 -13.57 7.41 9.54
C GLU A 139 -12.57 7.13 8.41
N ALA A 140 -11.27 7.09 8.72
CA ALA A 140 -10.25 6.75 7.75
C ALA A 140 -10.29 5.25 7.42
N LYS A 141 -9.99 4.89 6.18
CA LYS A 141 -9.81 3.50 5.76
C LYS A 141 -8.38 2.99 5.95
N VAL A 142 -7.41 3.89 5.85
CA VAL A 142 -6.00 3.61 6.04
C VAL A 142 -5.29 4.84 6.59
N ALA A 143 -4.31 4.63 7.45
CA ALA A 143 -3.42 5.68 7.93
C ALA A 143 -1.98 5.36 7.56
N PHE A 144 -1.27 6.34 7.02
CA PHE A 144 0.18 6.33 6.83
C PHE A 144 0.83 7.20 7.89
N VAL A 145 1.78 6.64 8.63
CA VAL A 145 2.49 7.32 9.72
C VAL A 145 3.98 7.29 9.45
N ASP A 146 4.58 8.46 9.25
CA ASP A 146 6.03 8.61 9.09
C ASP A 146 6.50 9.91 9.75
N HIS A 147 7.37 9.78 10.74
CA HIS A 147 8.03 10.91 11.39
C HIS A 147 9.53 10.77 11.27
N LEU A 148 10.25 11.92 11.35
CA LEU A 148 11.70 11.93 11.29
C LEU A 148 12.35 11.17 12.46
N HIS A 149 11.62 10.97 13.54
CA HIS A 149 12.04 10.19 14.72
C HIS A 149 11.05 9.06 14.99
N ASP A 150 11.52 7.83 15.07
CA ASP A 150 10.68 6.65 15.29
C ASP A 150 9.87 6.69 16.58
N GLY A 151 10.40 7.34 17.61
CA GLY A 151 9.64 7.60 18.84
C GLY A 151 8.37 8.43 18.63
N LEU A 152 8.38 9.40 17.69
CA LEU A 152 7.19 10.17 17.33
C LEU A 152 6.22 9.33 16.49
N THR A 153 6.75 8.50 15.59
CA THR A 153 5.96 7.51 14.84
C THR A 153 5.21 6.59 15.81
N LEU A 154 5.89 6.08 16.83
CA LEU A 154 5.29 5.22 17.84
C LEU A 154 4.16 5.92 18.61
N ILE A 155 4.38 7.18 19.02
CA ILE A 155 3.36 7.96 19.74
C ILE A 155 2.15 8.20 18.84
N ALA A 156 2.36 8.52 17.55
CA ALA A 156 1.29 8.73 16.60
C ALA A 156 0.47 7.45 16.36
N VAL A 157 1.13 6.29 16.24
CA VAL A 157 0.46 4.99 16.12
C VAL A 157 -0.37 4.69 17.36
N LEU A 158 0.17 4.89 18.56
CA LEU A 158 -0.56 4.69 19.82
C LEU A 158 -1.79 5.60 19.92
N GLU A 159 -1.68 6.85 19.53
CA GLU A 159 -2.82 7.79 19.54
C GLU A 159 -3.87 7.41 18.49
N LEU A 160 -3.45 6.97 17.31
CA LEU A 160 -4.35 6.42 16.29
C LEU A 160 -5.13 5.23 16.83
N GLU A 161 -4.43 4.24 17.40
CA GLU A 161 -5.06 3.05 17.96
C GLU A 161 -6.09 3.39 19.03
N GLN A 162 -5.74 4.33 19.94
CA GLN A 162 -6.67 4.80 20.97
C GLN A 162 -7.86 5.57 20.41
N SER A 163 -7.64 6.40 19.40
CA SER A 163 -8.68 7.26 18.80
C SER A 163 -9.64 6.48 17.90
N THR A 164 -9.19 5.38 17.32
CA THR A 164 -9.95 4.57 16.35
C THR A 164 -10.40 3.22 16.91
N SER A 165 -9.89 2.83 18.08
CA SER A 165 -10.10 1.49 18.67
C SER A 165 -9.69 0.35 17.73
N GLY A 166 -8.62 0.54 16.96
CA GLY A 166 -8.08 -0.43 16.01
C GLY A 166 -8.96 -0.70 14.80
N SER A 167 -9.81 0.27 14.42
CA SER A 167 -10.76 0.08 13.30
C SER A 167 -10.19 0.42 11.93
N ILE A 168 -9.00 0.99 11.86
CA ILE A 168 -8.35 1.40 10.61
C ILE A 168 -7.09 0.59 10.36
N PHE A 169 -6.72 0.43 9.08
CA PHE A 169 -5.47 -0.21 8.70
C PHE A 169 -4.33 0.82 8.81
N THR A 170 -3.37 0.57 9.70
CA THR A 170 -2.26 1.49 9.98
C THR A 170 -0.95 0.97 9.40
N VAL A 171 -0.32 1.80 8.57
CA VAL A 171 1.00 1.56 7.99
C VAL A 171 1.99 2.58 8.54
N ALA A 172 3.08 2.12 9.13
CA ALA A 172 4.10 3.01 9.68
C ALA A 172 5.48 2.73 9.09
N SER A 173 6.27 3.78 8.87
CA SER A 173 7.68 3.66 8.56
C SER A 173 8.55 3.77 9.81
N TYR A 174 9.70 3.13 9.79
CA TYR A 174 10.72 3.22 10.86
C TYR A 174 12.14 3.17 10.28
N ARG A 175 13.12 3.58 11.08
CA ARG A 175 14.54 3.71 10.70
C ARG A 175 15.48 2.95 11.63
N GLU A 176 15.11 2.84 12.91
CA GLU A 176 15.95 2.17 13.91
C GLU A 176 15.72 0.64 13.82
N GLU A 177 16.81 -0.13 13.92
CA GLU A 177 16.79 -1.59 13.93
C GLU A 177 15.85 -2.12 15.04
N ASP A 178 15.07 -3.17 14.75
CA ASP A 178 14.14 -3.82 15.67
C ASP A 178 12.98 -2.93 16.20
N PHE A 179 12.73 -1.77 15.58
CA PHE A 179 11.64 -0.89 16.02
C PHE A 179 10.25 -1.36 15.57
N ASP A 180 10.19 -2.22 14.56
CA ASP A 180 8.97 -2.86 14.04
C ASP A 180 8.14 -3.52 15.14
N GLN A 181 8.79 -4.27 16.03
CA GLN A 181 8.11 -4.96 17.12
C GLN A 181 7.41 -4.02 18.11
N GLN A 182 7.94 -2.80 18.28
CA GLN A 182 7.32 -1.78 19.12
C GLN A 182 6.09 -1.20 18.43
N LEU A 183 6.18 -0.93 17.13
CA LEU A 183 5.06 -0.43 16.33
C LEU A 183 3.92 -1.46 16.23
N ILE A 184 4.23 -2.73 15.99
CA ILE A 184 3.23 -3.81 15.97
C ILE A 184 2.52 -3.93 17.31
N LYS A 185 3.26 -3.87 18.42
CA LYS A 185 2.66 -3.87 19.77
C LYS A 185 1.81 -2.64 20.07
N ALA A 186 2.09 -1.53 19.38
CA ALA A 186 1.31 -0.29 19.48
C ALA A 186 0.01 -0.33 18.65
N GLY A 187 -0.20 -1.37 17.84
CA GLY A 187 -1.39 -1.53 16.99
C GLY A 187 -1.15 -1.23 15.51
N CYS A 188 0.12 -1.10 15.07
CA CYS A 188 0.42 -0.96 13.65
C CYS A 188 0.21 -2.29 12.92
N ASP A 189 -0.54 -2.27 11.81
CA ASP A 189 -0.82 -3.46 11.00
C ASP A 189 0.35 -3.82 10.08
N PHE A 190 1.04 -2.83 9.56
CA PHE A 190 2.18 -3.04 8.66
C PHE A 190 3.30 -2.03 8.90
N CYS A 191 4.52 -2.51 9.07
CA CYS A 191 5.71 -1.71 9.31
C CYS A 191 6.67 -1.80 8.13
N ILE A 192 7.26 -0.67 7.73
CA ILE A 192 8.18 -0.58 6.60
C ILE A 192 9.48 0.08 7.05
N SER A 193 10.61 -0.61 6.86
CA SER A 193 11.95 -0.01 6.97
C SER A 193 12.50 0.28 5.57
N ALA A 194 12.89 1.53 5.34
CA ALA A 194 13.55 1.92 4.10
C ALA A 194 14.89 1.20 3.92
N ASP A 195 15.66 1.04 4.99
CA ASP A 195 16.98 0.41 4.95
C ASP A 195 16.89 -1.10 4.70
N GLU A 196 15.91 -1.78 5.30
CA GLU A 196 15.66 -3.20 5.08
C GLU A 196 15.19 -3.52 3.65
N LEU A 197 14.52 -2.59 3.00
CA LEU A 197 14.15 -2.73 1.58
C LEU A 197 15.32 -2.38 0.65
N THR A 198 16.05 -1.32 0.96
CA THR A 198 17.08 -0.77 0.08
C THR A 198 18.33 -1.67 0.03
N ALA A 199 18.80 -2.19 1.17
CA ALA A 199 20.02 -2.98 1.22
C ALA A 199 19.94 -4.28 0.39
N PRO A 200 18.89 -5.13 0.50
CA PRO A 200 18.72 -6.29 -0.38
C PRO A 200 18.58 -5.91 -1.85
N LEU A 201 17.87 -4.80 -2.15
CA LEU A 201 17.71 -4.32 -3.52
C LEU A 201 19.06 -3.94 -4.16
N LEU A 202 19.90 -3.21 -3.44
CA LEU A 202 21.24 -2.85 -3.91
C LEU A 202 22.10 -4.09 -4.12
N ALA A 203 22.08 -5.05 -3.19
CA ALA A 203 22.81 -6.31 -3.32
C ALA A 203 22.35 -7.12 -4.53
N GLN A 204 21.05 -7.26 -4.73
CA GLN A 204 20.46 -7.95 -5.89
C GLN A 204 20.81 -7.24 -7.21
N THR A 205 20.78 -5.90 -7.23
CA THR A 205 21.14 -5.12 -8.42
C THR A 205 22.62 -5.27 -8.76
N ALA A 206 23.49 -5.36 -7.76
CA ALA A 206 24.91 -5.61 -7.99
C ALA A 206 25.18 -7.00 -8.59
N ALA A 207 24.42 -8.02 -8.15
CA ALA A 207 24.51 -9.38 -8.68
C ALA A 207 23.82 -9.53 -10.06
N HIS A 208 22.70 -8.84 -10.25
CA HIS A 208 21.83 -8.95 -11.42
C HIS A 208 21.44 -7.55 -11.93
N PRO A 209 22.24 -6.94 -12.83
CA PRO A 209 21.92 -5.64 -13.41
C PRO A 209 20.53 -5.64 -14.04
N GLY A 210 19.73 -4.63 -13.70
CA GLY A 210 18.32 -4.52 -14.14
C GLY A 210 17.27 -4.88 -13.08
N THR A 211 17.66 -5.53 -11.98
CA THR A 211 16.73 -5.84 -10.87
C THR A 211 16.08 -4.58 -10.31
N ALA A 212 16.86 -3.50 -10.11
CA ALA A 212 16.32 -2.24 -9.62
C ALA A 212 15.22 -1.68 -10.53
N VAL A 213 15.47 -1.67 -11.84
CA VAL A 213 14.50 -1.18 -12.84
C VAL A 213 13.21 -2.02 -12.82
N MET A 214 13.36 -3.34 -12.66
CA MET A 214 12.20 -4.24 -12.58
C MET A 214 11.37 -3.96 -11.31
N ILE A 215 12.03 -3.84 -10.16
CA ILE A 215 11.35 -3.57 -8.89
C ILE A 215 10.70 -2.19 -8.91
N GLU A 216 11.42 -1.16 -9.39
CA GLU A 216 10.86 0.18 -9.57
C GLU A 216 9.55 0.16 -10.38
N ARG A 217 9.51 -0.57 -11.50
CA ARG A 217 8.30 -0.73 -12.31
C ARG A 217 7.16 -1.45 -11.61
N ILE A 218 7.48 -2.34 -10.68
CA ILE A 218 6.48 -3.10 -9.91
C ILE A 218 5.88 -2.26 -8.78
N ILE A 219 6.70 -1.42 -8.12
CA ILE A 219 6.26 -0.68 -6.93
C ILE A 219 5.79 0.74 -7.23
N SER A 220 6.29 1.38 -8.30
CA SER A 220 5.88 2.74 -8.69
C SER A 220 4.56 2.75 -9.45
N GLY A 221 3.70 3.73 -9.18
CA GLY A 221 2.51 4.03 -9.98
C GLY A 221 2.81 4.83 -11.26
N GLU A 222 4.05 5.33 -11.44
CA GLU A 222 4.44 6.15 -12.59
C GLU A 222 4.52 5.32 -13.89
N PRO A 223 3.83 5.71 -14.97
CA PRO A 223 3.94 5.02 -16.26
C PRO A 223 5.34 5.13 -16.88
N PRO A 224 5.90 4.07 -17.49
CA PRO A 224 5.32 2.73 -17.68
C PRO A 224 5.57 1.82 -16.47
N SER A 225 4.61 1.76 -15.59
CA SER A 225 4.66 0.88 -14.41
C SER A 225 3.84 -0.38 -14.62
N GLU A 226 4.11 -1.40 -13.82
CA GLU A 226 3.35 -2.63 -13.79
C GLU A 226 2.74 -2.78 -12.39
N LEU A 227 1.43 -2.87 -12.31
CA LEU A 227 0.73 -2.91 -11.04
C LEU A 227 0.49 -4.35 -10.60
N ILE A 228 0.65 -4.60 -9.31
CA ILE A 228 0.33 -5.89 -8.71
C ILE A 228 -1.07 -5.81 -8.12
N PHE A 229 -1.94 -6.74 -8.53
CA PHE A 229 -3.28 -6.89 -7.98
C PHE A 229 -3.44 -8.26 -7.34
N SER A 230 -4.21 -8.33 -6.26
CA SER A 230 -4.65 -9.59 -5.69
C SER A 230 -6.06 -9.93 -6.19
N ARG A 231 -6.27 -11.18 -6.58
CA ARG A 231 -7.55 -11.67 -7.07
C ARG A 231 -7.90 -13.00 -6.46
N GLN A 232 -9.13 -13.14 -5.98
CA GLN A 232 -9.61 -14.41 -5.48
C GLN A 232 -9.75 -15.45 -6.61
N LEU A 233 -9.27 -16.66 -6.37
CA LEU A 233 -9.50 -17.79 -7.24
C LEU A 233 -10.93 -18.30 -7.01
N ASN A 234 -11.71 -18.37 -8.09
CA ASN A 234 -12.94 -19.16 -8.12
C ASN A 234 -12.61 -20.45 -8.87
N PRO A 235 -12.37 -21.55 -8.17
CA PRO A 235 -12.22 -22.85 -8.82
C PRO A 235 -13.55 -23.20 -9.51
N LYS A 236 -13.48 -23.50 -10.80
CA LYS A 236 -14.59 -24.07 -11.55
C LYS A 236 -14.68 -25.56 -11.26
#